data_13dd6044ff7b64da952ef3f4447a1303
#
_entry.id   13dd6044ff7b64da952ef3f4447a1303
#
_cell.length_a   1.000
_cell.length_b   1.000
_cell.length_c   1.000
_cell.angle_alpha   90.00
_cell.angle_beta   90.00
_cell.angle_gamma   90.00
#
_symmetry.space_group_name_H-M   'P 1'
#
loop_
_entity.id
_entity.type
_entity.pdbx_description
1 polymer ?
#
loop_
_entity_poly.entity_id
_entity_poly.type
_entity_poly.pdbx_seq_one_letter_code
_entity_poly.pdbx_strand_id
1 'polypeptide(L)'
;MDYWLPIIVLFGAFFFMLALGVPIVYAIGLSTLASISTQLDFNSALSVVSQKLASGLDSFTLLAIPFFILSGNIMNHGGIARRLINFARILGGRLPGSLAHCNILANMLFGAISGSAVASAAAMGGVMHPQQVKEGYDPAFSTAVNVASAPTGLLIPPSNTLIVYSLVSGGTSIAALFLAGYVPGILLGLALMVIAGIIAVRRGYPKPERPTLRQAGVAIWMAIPSIFLIILIMGGVLSGIFTPTEASAIAVISTLFLALVLYREISVKDLPKIFLESVITTAIVLLLIGSSMGMSWAMSNADVPFLILDLLNTISDNPIIILLIINIILLIIGTFMDMTPAVLIFTPIFLPVVTELGMDPIHFGIVMVLNMCIGICTPPVGSVLFVGCSVSKLPINKIIKPMLPFYAVMVLVLAMVTYIPQISMALPRALGY
;
A
#
# COMPACT_ATOMS: atom_id res chain seq x y z
N MET A 1 6.96 -4.01 39.86
CA MET A 1 7.28 -2.76 39.16
C MET A 1 8.00 -2.99 37.84
N ASP A 2 8.67 -4.12 37.69
CA ASP A 2 9.56 -4.35 36.52
C ASP A 2 8.86 -4.74 35.22
N TYR A 3 7.60 -5.12 35.30
CA TYR A 3 6.84 -5.60 34.12
C TYR A 3 6.53 -4.50 33.07
N TRP A 4 6.26 -3.26 33.53
CA TRP A 4 5.96 -2.13 32.64
C TRP A 4 7.21 -1.42 32.10
N LEU A 5 8.35 -1.60 32.74
CA LEU A 5 9.57 -0.88 32.37
C LEU A 5 10.01 -1.14 30.91
N PRO A 6 10.07 -2.41 30.44
CA PRO A 6 10.46 -2.70 29.07
C PRO A 6 9.51 -2.05 28.03
N ILE A 7 8.22 -2.01 28.34
CA ILE A 7 7.17 -1.46 27.47
C ILE A 7 7.31 0.07 27.40
N ILE A 8 7.44 0.72 28.55
CA ILE A 8 7.62 2.18 28.63
C ILE A 8 8.90 2.60 27.90
N VAL A 9 9.99 1.85 28.09
CA VAL A 9 11.26 2.13 27.41
C VAL A 9 11.12 1.90 25.90
N LEU A 10 10.45 0.82 25.46
CA LEU A 10 10.26 0.51 24.05
C LEU A 10 9.52 1.64 23.33
N PHE A 11 8.31 1.94 23.78
CA PHE A 11 7.48 2.94 23.11
C PHE A 11 7.94 4.37 23.41
N GLY A 12 8.40 4.65 24.64
CA GLY A 12 8.92 5.96 25.01
C GLY A 12 10.16 6.34 24.21
N ALA A 13 11.16 5.46 24.10
CA ALA A 13 12.34 5.68 23.29
C ALA A 13 11.99 5.78 21.79
N PHE A 14 11.09 4.92 21.31
CA PHE A 14 10.65 4.95 19.91
C PHE A 14 10.03 6.30 19.52
N PHE A 15 9.00 6.74 20.26
CA PHE A 15 8.33 8.01 19.95
C PHE A 15 9.23 9.23 20.22
N PHE A 16 10.09 9.17 21.23
CA PHE A 16 11.08 10.22 21.50
C PHE A 16 12.06 10.38 20.33
N MET A 17 12.61 9.28 19.80
CA MET A 17 13.50 9.32 18.64
C MET A 17 12.79 9.82 17.38
N LEU A 18 11.53 9.42 17.16
CA LEU A 18 10.73 9.94 16.05
C LEU A 18 10.49 11.45 16.17
N ALA A 19 10.22 11.95 17.38
CA ALA A 19 10.04 13.39 17.63
C ALA A 19 11.33 14.19 17.37
N LEU A 20 12.50 13.57 17.55
CA LEU A 20 13.80 14.15 17.20
C LEU A 20 14.13 14.07 15.71
N GLY A 21 13.26 13.45 14.88
CA GLY A 21 13.50 13.28 13.44
C GLY A 21 14.46 12.14 13.09
N VAL A 22 14.73 11.22 14.02
CA VAL A 22 15.52 10.01 13.72
C VAL A 22 14.78 9.15 12.73
N PRO A 23 15.44 8.64 11.66
CA PRO A 23 14.78 7.73 10.71
C PRO A 23 14.19 6.51 11.42
N ILE A 24 12.99 6.12 11.01
CA ILE A 24 12.16 5.10 11.66
C ILE A 24 12.89 3.77 11.90
N VAL A 25 13.75 3.36 10.97
CA VAL A 25 14.55 2.13 11.07
C VAL A 25 15.42 2.12 12.32
N TYR A 26 16.13 3.22 12.54
CA TYR A 26 17.01 3.37 13.72
C TYR A 26 16.19 3.55 14.99
N ALA A 27 15.07 4.27 14.93
CA ALA A 27 14.18 4.40 16.08
C ALA A 27 13.65 3.03 16.53
N ILE A 28 13.25 2.15 15.62
CA ILE A 28 12.83 0.78 15.91
C ILE A 28 13.98 -0.02 16.53
N GLY A 29 15.15 -0.08 15.89
CA GLY A 29 16.27 -0.90 16.33
C GLY A 29 16.82 -0.48 17.69
N LEU A 30 17.01 0.82 17.89
CA LEU A 30 17.56 1.37 19.13
C LEU A 30 16.59 1.29 20.30
N SER A 31 15.29 1.56 20.08
CA SER A 31 14.28 1.39 21.13
C SER A 31 14.11 -0.07 21.54
N THR A 32 14.21 -0.99 20.58
CA THR A 32 14.22 -2.43 20.84
C THR A 32 15.41 -2.83 21.70
N LEU A 33 16.62 -2.38 21.34
CA LEU A 33 17.84 -2.65 22.12
C LEU A 33 17.72 -2.07 23.54
N ALA A 34 17.27 -0.83 23.66
CA ALA A 34 17.05 -0.19 24.97
C ALA A 34 16.05 -0.98 25.83
N SER A 35 14.92 -1.42 25.25
CA SER A 35 13.92 -2.20 25.95
C SER A 35 14.45 -3.55 26.44
N ILE A 36 15.14 -4.31 25.58
CA ILE A 36 15.71 -5.61 25.94
C ILE A 36 16.82 -5.45 26.99
N SER A 37 17.58 -4.36 26.94
CA SER A 37 18.62 -4.05 27.92
C SER A 37 18.08 -3.74 29.32
N THR A 38 16.75 -3.55 29.48
CA THR A 38 16.14 -3.46 30.83
C THR A 38 16.00 -4.81 31.51
N GLN A 39 16.02 -5.90 30.72
CA GLN A 39 15.80 -7.28 31.19
C GLN A 39 17.08 -8.11 31.15
N LEU A 40 17.97 -7.85 30.21
CA LEU A 40 19.21 -8.57 29.95
C LEU A 40 20.40 -7.62 30.03
N ASP A 41 21.59 -8.18 30.28
CA ASP A 41 22.83 -7.40 30.12
C ASP A 41 23.01 -6.94 28.67
N PHE A 42 23.75 -5.84 28.50
CA PHE A 42 23.85 -5.18 27.17
C PHE A 42 24.38 -6.11 26.05
N ASN A 43 25.37 -6.97 26.36
CA ASN A 43 25.92 -7.89 25.35
C ASN A 43 24.90 -8.96 24.92
N SER A 44 24.14 -9.49 25.87
CA SER A 44 23.05 -10.44 25.58
C SER A 44 21.93 -9.76 24.82
N ALA A 45 21.53 -8.54 25.20
CA ALA A 45 20.53 -7.76 24.48
C ALA A 45 20.96 -7.48 23.02
N LEU A 46 22.20 -7.07 22.81
CA LEU A 46 22.77 -6.84 21.49
C LEU A 46 22.78 -8.12 20.64
N SER A 47 23.14 -9.25 21.26
CA SER A 47 23.13 -10.56 20.58
C SER A 47 21.72 -10.97 20.16
N VAL A 48 20.73 -10.78 21.02
CA VAL A 48 19.30 -11.08 20.70
C VAL A 48 18.83 -10.19 19.56
N VAL A 49 19.06 -8.88 19.61
CA VAL A 49 18.66 -7.95 18.55
C VAL A 49 19.30 -8.32 17.22
N SER A 50 20.61 -8.59 17.22
CA SER A 50 21.36 -8.96 16.02
C SER A 50 20.84 -10.29 15.42
N GLN A 51 20.58 -11.28 16.27
CA GLN A 51 20.02 -12.57 15.85
C GLN A 51 18.62 -12.42 15.26
N LYS A 52 17.74 -11.63 15.88
CA LYS A 52 16.38 -11.40 15.40
C LYS A 52 16.35 -10.62 14.08
N LEU A 53 17.25 -9.64 13.96
CA LEU A 53 17.44 -8.91 12.71
C LEU A 53 17.89 -9.85 11.58
N ALA A 54 18.91 -10.68 11.84
CA ALA A 54 19.43 -11.62 10.84
C ALA A 54 18.37 -12.68 10.46
N SER A 55 17.72 -13.31 11.47
CA SER A 55 16.70 -14.34 11.22
C SER A 55 15.45 -13.76 10.54
N GLY A 56 15.11 -12.50 10.79
CA GLY A 56 14.01 -11.80 10.13
C GLY A 56 14.27 -11.57 8.63
N LEU A 57 15.53 -11.51 8.24
CA LEU A 57 15.93 -11.37 6.83
C LEU A 57 16.15 -12.72 6.13
N ASP A 58 16.23 -13.81 6.87
CA ASP A 58 16.44 -15.15 6.35
C ASP A 58 15.13 -15.81 5.92
N SER A 59 14.51 -15.24 4.89
CA SER A 59 13.28 -15.75 4.29
C SER A 59 13.34 -15.69 2.77
N PHE A 60 13.14 -16.82 2.11
CA PHE A 60 13.08 -16.89 0.65
C PHE A 60 11.99 -16.00 0.04
N THR A 61 10.89 -15.85 0.76
CA THR A 61 9.76 -15.03 0.33
C THR A 61 10.12 -13.53 0.25
N LEU A 62 11.09 -13.08 1.06
CA LEU A 62 11.57 -11.69 1.02
C LEU A 62 12.23 -11.32 -0.30
N LEU A 63 12.77 -12.29 -1.04
CA LEU A 63 13.36 -12.02 -2.36
C LEU A 63 12.33 -11.53 -3.37
N ALA A 64 11.04 -11.74 -3.15
CA ALA A 64 9.98 -11.18 -3.99
C ALA A 64 9.97 -9.63 -3.94
N ILE A 65 10.27 -9.04 -2.79
CA ILE A 65 10.20 -7.58 -2.57
C ILE A 65 11.18 -6.83 -3.49
N PRO A 66 12.51 -7.10 -3.49
CA PRO A 66 13.46 -6.43 -4.38
C PRO A 66 13.11 -6.58 -5.86
N PHE A 67 12.65 -7.75 -6.28
CA PHE A 67 12.27 -7.97 -7.67
C PHE A 67 11.00 -7.21 -8.06
N PHE A 68 9.97 -7.18 -7.23
CA PHE A 68 8.79 -6.35 -7.50
C PHE A 68 9.10 -4.86 -7.48
N ILE A 69 9.96 -4.38 -6.56
CA ILE A 69 10.43 -2.99 -6.54
C ILE A 69 11.16 -2.66 -7.86
N LEU A 70 12.09 -3.52 -8.28
CA LEU A 70 12.82 -3.34 -9.53
C LEU A 70 11.88 -3.35 -10.74
N SER A 71 10.97 -4.32 -10.82
CA SER A 71 9.95 -4.38 -11.86
C SER A 71 9.11 -3.11 -11.91
N GLY A 72 8.64 -2.61 -10.76
CA GLY A 72 7.88 -1.36 -10.66
C GLY A 72 8.67 -0.14 -11.15
N ASN A 73 9.95 -0.03 -10.79
CA ASN A 73 10.82 1.06 -11.24
C ASN A 73 11.09 0.99 -12.76
N ILE A 74 11.33 -0.21 -13.31
CA ILE A 74 11.48 -0.41 -14.76
C ILE A 74 10.19 0.03 -15.47
N MET A 75 9.03 -0.35 -14.95
CA MET A 75 7.73 0.02 -15.55
C MET A 75 7.48 1.52 -15.51
N ASN A 76 7.87 2.18 -14.43
CA ASN A 76 7.72 3.63 -14.27
C ASN A 76 8.52 4.39 -15.33
N HIS A 77 9.77 3.99 -15.58
CA HIS A 77 10.62 4.59 -16.62
C HIS A 77 10.31 4.06 -18.02
N GLY A 78 9.79 2.84 -18.15
CA GLY A 78 9.55 2.11 -19.41
C GLY A 78 8.30 2.52 -20.20
N GLY A 79 7.65 3.65 -19.85
CA GLY A 79 6.49 4.17 -20.57
C GLY A 79 5.22 3.31 -20.45
N ILE A 80 5.20 2.32 -19.57
CA ILE A 80 4.05 1.44 -19.30
C ILE A 80 2.91 2.26 -18.69
N ALA A 81 3.24 3.18 -17.78
CA ALA A 81 2.28 4.11 -17.17
C ALA A 81 1.46 4.88 -18.22
N ARG A 82 2.11 5.44 -19.23
CA ARG A 82 1.44 6.18 -20.30
C ARG A 82 0.45 5.31 -21.09
N ARG A 83 0.79 4.05 -21.34
CA ARG A 83 -0.07 3.10 -22.06
C ARG A 83 -1.29 2.68 -21.24
N LEU A 84 -1.11 2.49 -19.95
CA LEU A 84 -2.22 2.22 -19.03
C LEU A 84 -3.16 3.42 -18.90
N ILE A 85 -2.64 4.66 -18.87
CA ILE A 85 -3.47 5.88 -18.91
C ILE A 85 -4.31 5.93 -20.19
N ASN A 86 -3.69 5.67 -21.35
CA ASN A 86 -4.41 5.67 -22.61
C ASN A 86 -5.50 4.60 -22.66
N PHE A 87 -5.25 3.43 -22.09
CA PHE A 87 -6.24 2.38 -21.93
C PHE A 87 -7.37 2.79 -20.97
N ALA A 88 -7.03 3.35 -19.80
CA ALA A 88 -7.99 3.85 -18.84
C ALA A 88 -8.92 4.94 -19.44
N ARG A 89 -8.39 5.77 -20.34
CA ARG A 89 -9.18 6.78 -21.08
C ARG A 89 -10.27 6.16 -21.95
N ILE A 90 -10.04 5.00 -22.51
CA ILE A 90 -11.04 4.32 -23.32
C ILE A 90 -12.16 3.76 -22.43
N LEU A 91 -11.78 3.17 -21.29
CA LEU A 91 -12.73 2.62 -20.33
C LEU A 91 -13.58 3.71 -19.64
N GLY A 92 -12.91 4.79 -19.20
CA GLY A 92 -13.57 5.89 -18.47
C GLY A 92 -14.21 6.96 -19.36
N GLY A 93 -13.91 6.97 -20.65
CA GLY A 93 -14.19 8.08 -21.56
C GLY A 93 -15.66 8.40 -21.89
N ARG A 94 -16.62 7.60 -21.39
CA ARG A 94 -18.07 7.82 -21.62
C ARG A 94 -18.80 8.41 -20.43
N LEU A 95 -18.18 8.40 -19.25
CA LEU A 95 -18.81 8.82 -18.02
C LEU A 95 -18.66 10.34 -17.81
N PRO A 96 -19.62 11.00 -17.14
CA PRO A 96 -19.44 12.37 -16.71
C PRO A 96 -18.21 12.50 -15.80
N GLY A 97 -17.30 13.45 -16.08
CA GLY A 97 -16.05 13.51 -15.36
C GLY A 97 -15.04 12.44 -15.78
N SER A 98 -15.03 12.08 -17.06
CA SER A 98 -14.25 10.99 -17.63
C SER A 98 -12.77 11.02 -17.26
N LEU A 99 -12.12 12.20 -17.23
CA LEU A 99 -10.72 12.32 -16.84
C LEU A 99 -10.49 12.01 -15.36
N ALA A 100 -11.49 12.22 -14.47
CA ALA A 100 -11.40 11.78 -13.09
C ALA A 100 -11.49 10.23 -13.01
N HIS A 101 -12.42 9.63 -13.74
CA HIS A 101 -12.52 8.16 -13.84
C HIS A 101 -11.26 7.53 -14.46
N CYS A 102 -10.70 8.17 -15.49
CA CYS A 102 -9.44 7.74 -16.10
C CYS A 102 -8.28 7.77 -15.09
N ASN A 103 -8.21 8.82 -14.27
CA ASN A 103 -7.17 8.92 -13.24
C ASN A 103 -7.30 7.81 -12.20
N ILE A 104 -8.53 7.54 -11.73
CA ILE A 104 -8.79 6.46 -10.76
C ILE A 104 -8.40 5.10 -11.36
N LEU A 105 -8.88 4.78 -12.57
CA LEU A 105 -8.55 3.52 -13.25
C LEU A 105 -7.05 3.39 -13.53
N ALA A 106 -6.40 4.49 -13.94
CA ALA A 106 -4.96 4.49 -14.18
C ALA A 106 -4.16 4.25 -12.88
N ASN A 107 -4.59 4.84 -11.76
CA ASN A 107 -3.98 4.59 -10.45
C ASN A 107 -4.21 3.14 -9.98
N MET A 108 -5.40 2.57 -10.18
CA MET A 108 -5.68 1.16 -9.87
C MET A 108 -4.74 0.23 -10.64
N LEU A 109 -4.64 0.42 -11.95
CA LEU A 109 -3.81 -0.43 -12.83
C LEU A 109 -2.31 -0.23 -12.57
N PHE A 110 -1.87 1.01 -12.50
CA PHE A 110 -0.45 1.31 -12.32
C PHE A 110 0.02 1.02 -10.90
N GLY A 111 -0.78 1.36 -9.89
CA GLY A 111 -0.48 1.10 -8.49
C GLY A 111 -0.35 -0.39 -8.18
N ALA A 112 -1.21 -1.21 -8.78
CA ALA A 112 -1.14 -2.67 -8.68
C ALA A 112 0.21 -3.24 -9.19
N ILE A 113 0.79 -2.61 -10.19
CA ILE A 113 2.05 -3.08 -10.78
C ILE A 113 3.26 -2.46 -10.08
N SER A 114 3.20 -1.14 -9.78
CA SER A 114 4.32 -0.41 -9.16
C SER A 114 4.49 -0.75 -7.67
N GLY A 115 3.42 -1.23 -7.01
CA GLY A 115 3.42 -1.51 -5.58
C GLY A 115 3.67 -0.29 -4.69
N SER A 116 3.53 0.94 -5.23
CA SER A 116 3.80 2.20 -4.52
C SER A 116 2.74 3.25 -4.80
N ALA A 117 2.01 3.67 -3.77
CA ALA A 117 1.02 4.75 -3.88
C ALA A 117 1.68 6.11 -4.19
N VAL A 118 2.84 6.37 -3.62
CA VAL A 118 3.65 7.58 -3.88
C VAL A 118 4.06 7.67 -5.33
N ALA A 119 4.60 6.57 -5.88
CA ALA A 119 4.97 6.49 -7.30
C ALA A 119 3.73 6.62 -8.21
N SER A 120 2.61 6.01 -7.84
CA SER A 120 1.35 6.11 -8.58
C SER A 120 0.84 7.55 -8.60
N ALA A 121 0.77 8.22 -7.44
CA ALA A 121 0.35 9.61 -7.33
C ALA A 121 1.24 10.56 -8.16
N ALA A 122 2.56 10.35 -8.14
CA ALA A 122 3.51 11.14 -8.91
C ALA A 122 3.35 10.93 -10.41
N ALA A 123 3.35 9.68 -10.87
CA ALA A 123 3.29 9.34 -12.29
C ALA A 123 1.93 9.71 -12.91
N MET A 124 0.82 9.29 -12.27
CA MET A 124 -0.52 9.58 -12.78
C MET A 124 -0.87 11.06 -12.64
N GLY A 125 -0.55 11.66 -11.49
CA GLY A 125 -0.76 13.08 -11.24
C GLY A 125 0.01 13.96 -12.23
N GLY A 126 1.27 13.63 -12.50
CA GLY A 126 2.12 14.37 -13.45
C GLY A 126 1.54 14.41 -14.87
N VAL A 127 0.82 13.37 -15.29
CA VAL A 127 0.20 13.30 -16.63
C VAL A 127 -1.24 13.79 -16.61
N MET A 128 -2.05 13.37 -15.63
CA MET A 128 -3.49 13.60 -15.63
C MET A 128 -3.86 15.00 -15.13
N HIS A 129 -3.16 15.52 -14.11
CA HIS A 129 -3.48 16.83 -13.53
C HIS A 129 -3.39 17.99 -14.56
N PRO A 130 -2.31 18.15 -15.35
CA PRO A 130 -2.26 19.20 -16.37
C PRO A 130 -3.37 19.09 -17.42
N GLN A 131 -3.74 17.85 -17.78
CA GLN A 131 -4.80 17.62 -18.77
C GLN A 131 -6.19 17.95 -18.19
N GLN A 132 -6.47 17.55 -16.95
CA GLN A 132 -7.71 17.87 -16.27
C GLN A 132 -7.89 19.38 -16.13
N VAL A 133 -6.83 20.09 -15.71
CA VAL A 133 -6.86 21.57 -15.59
C VAL A 133 -7.09 22.23 -16.95
N LYS A 134 -6.44 21.75 -18.01
CA LYS A 134 -6.63 22.26 -19.37
C LYS A 134 -8.07 22.07 -19.87
N GLU A 135 -8.73 20.98 -19.46
CA GLU A 135 -10.14 20.70 -19.78
C GLU A 135 -11.13 21.35 -18.81
N GLY A 136 -10.68 22.26 -17.93
CA GLY A 136 -11.54 23.09 -17.08
C GLY A 136 -11.91 22.43 -15.74
N TYR A 137 -11.21 21.37 -15.33
CA TYR A 137 -11.39 20.83 -14.00
C TYR A 137 -10.74 21.74 -12.94
N ASP A 138 -11.39 21.86 -11.79
CA ASP A 138 -10.80 22.52 -10.64
C ASP A 138 -9.48 21.81 -10.25
N PRO A 139 -8.35 22.54 -10.17
CA PRO A 139 -7.05 21.94 -9.84
C PRO A 139 -7.05 21.21 -8.50
N ALA A 140 -7.78 21.71 -7.48
CA ALA A 140 -7.85 21.08 -6.18
C ALA A 140 -8.65 19.77 -6.22
N PHE A 141 -9.74 19.72 -6.99
CA PHE A 141 -10.48 18.48 -7.23
C PHE A 141 -9.65 17.47 -8.00
N SER A 142 -8.97 17.88 -9.06
CA SER A 142 -8.04 17.02 -9.82
C SER A 142 -7.01 16.37 -8.92
N THR A 143 -6.40 17.16 -8.02
CA THR A 143 -5.43 16.66 -7.05
C THR A 143 -6.07 15.70 -6.05
N ALA A 144 -7.25 16.03 -5.54
CA ALA A 144 -7.99 15.18 -4.60
C ALA A 144 -8.31 13.79 -5.20
N VAL A 145 -8.76 13.75 -6.45
CA VAL A 145 -9.00 12.48 -7.17
C VAL A 145 -7.71 11.65 -7.26
N ASN A 146 -6.61 12.27 -7.65
CA ASN A 146 -5.33 11.58 -7.78
C ASN A 146 -4.82 11.03 -6.44
N VAL A 147 -4.85 11.84 -5.39
CA VAL A 147 -4.42 11.45 -4.04
C VAL A 147 -5.27 10.32 -3.49
N ALA A 148 -6.60 10.44 -3.56
CA ALA A 148 -7.51 9.43 -3.03
C ALA A 148 -7.43 8.09 -3.78
N SER A 149 -7.13 8.11 -5.08
CA SER A 149 -7.10 6.90 -5.90
C SER A 149 -5.73 6.21 -5.95
N ALA A 150 -4.63 6.92 -5.68
CA ALA A 150 -3.29 6.35 -5.77
C ALA A 150 -3.07 5.11 -4.88
N PRO A 151 -3.60 5.03 -3.64
CA PRO A 151 -3.42 3.85 -2.80
C PRO A 151 -4.27 2.63 -3.21
N THR A 152 -5.28 2.79 -4.06
CA THR A 152 -6.15 1.65 -4.46
C THR A 152 -5.36 0.50 -5.07
N GLY A 153 -4.28 0.82 -5.79
CA GLY A 153 -3.40 -0.17 -6.38
C GLY A 153 -2.61 -1.00 -5.38
N LEU A 154 -2.47 -0.54 -4.13
CA LEU A 154 -1.77 -1.32 -3.09
C LEU A 154 -2.62 -2.47 -2.54
N LEU A 155 -3.95 -2.38 -2.68
CA LEU A 155 -4.87 -3.48 -2.36
C LEU A 155 -4.97 -4.48 -3.52
N ILE A 156 -4.83 -4.00 -4.76
CA ILE A 156 -4.94 -4.84 -5.96
C ILE A 156 -3.58 -5.51 -6.21
N PRO A 157 -3.52 -6.85 -6.26
CA PRO A 157 -2.26 -7.55 -6.46
C PRO A 157 -1.63 -7.34 -7.86
N PRO A 158 -0.29 -7.49 -7.93
CA PRO A 158 0.66 -7.85 -6.88
C PRO A 158 0.99 -6.67 -5.97
N SER A 159 0.94 -6.87 -4.64
CA SER A 159 1.15 -5.82 -3.64
C SER A 159 2.32 -6.14 -2.72
N ASN A 160 3.34 -5.28 -2.72
CA ASN A 160 4.49 -5.41 -1.82
C ASN A 160 4.07 -5.36 -0.33
N THR A 161 3.06 -4.56 -0.01
CA THR A 161 2.56 -4.41 1.35
C THR A 161 1.93 -5.71 1.86
N LEU A 162 1.19 -6.42 1.01
CA LEU A 162 0.61 -7.72 1.37
C LEU A 162 1.69 -8.80 1.56
N ILE A 163 2.79 -8.73 0.81
CA ILE A 163 3.95 -9.62 1.02
C ILE A 163 4.61 -9.32 2.37
N VAL A 164 4.80 -8.05 2.71
CA VAL A 164 5.34 -7.63 4.03
C VAL A 164 4.41 -8.09 5.14
N TYR A 165 3.10 -7.92 4.99
CA TYR A 165 2.11 -8.41 5.96
C TYR A 165 2.19 -9.93 6.14
N SER A 166 2.28 -10.70 5.07
CA SER A 166 2.44 -12.16 5.13
C SER A 166 3.60 -12.59 6.03
N LEU A 167 4.72 -11.88 5.93
CA LEU A 167 5.91 -12.16 6.72
C LEU A 167 5.67 -11.95 8.22
N VAL A 168 5.14 -10.77 8.59
CA VAL A 168 5.00 -10.38 10.00
C VAL A 168 3.77 -10.97 10.68
N SER A 169 2.86 -11.51 9.90
CA SER A 169 1.68 -12.25 10.39
C SER A 169 1.97 -13.74 10.70
N GLY A 170 3.24 -14.17 10.63
CA GLY A 170 3.61 -15.56 10.88
C GLY A 170 3.44 -16.49 9.67
N GLY A 171 3.46 -15.96 8.45
CA GLY A 171 3.43 -16.76 7.21
C GLY A 171 2.04 -16.95 6.60
N THR A 172 1.13 -15.98 6.80
CA THR A 172 -0.16 -15.97 6.09
C THR A 172 0.06 -16.08 4.58
N SER A 173 -0.70 -16.94 3.91
CA SER A 173 -0.54 -17.22 2.47
C SER A 173 -0.61 -15.95 1.61
N ILE A 174 0.46 -15.68 0.85
CA ILE A 174 0.51 -14.52 -0.07
C ILE A 174 -0.54 -14.66 -1.18
N ALA A 175 -0.74 -15.88 -1.71
CA ALA A 175 -1.74 -16.14 -2.74
C ALA A 175 -3.15 -15.83 -2.20
N ALA A 176 -3.47 -16.24 -0.96
CA ALA A 176 -4.72 -15.95 -0.31
C ALA A 176 -4.90 -14.44 -0.05
N LEU A 177 -3.86 -13.74 0.41
CA LEU A 177 -3.87 -12.28 0.59
C LEU A 177 -4.09 -11.55 -0.73
N PHE A 178 -3.45 -12.01 -1.80
CA PHE A 178 -3.65 -11.45 -3.12
C PHE A 178 -5.10 -11.62 -3.59
N LEU A 179 -5.68 -12.81 -3.44
CA LEU A 179 -7.09 -13.03 -3.74
C LEU A 179 -8.02 -12.15 -2.90
N ALA A 180 -7.72 -12.03 -1.60
CA ALA A 180 -8.51 -11.22 -0.68
C ALA A 180 -8.47 -9.71 -1.00
N GLY A 181 -7.39 -9.22 -1.61
CA GLY A 181 -7.22 -7.81 -1.98
C GLY A 181 -8.01 -7.35 -3.19
N TYR A 182 -8.36 -8.26 -4.13
CA TYR A 182 -9.03 -7.87 -5.38
C TYR A 182 -10.38 -7.20 -5.16
N VAL A 183 -11.27 -7.86 -4.44
CA VAL A 183 -12.64 -7.35 -4.25
C VAL A 183 -12.66 -6.02 -3.48
N PRO A 184 -11.97 -5.88 -2.33
CA PRO A 184 -11.85 -4.59 -1.64
C PRO A 184 -11.20 -3.50 -2.48
N GLY A 185 -10.13 -3.80 -3.22
CA GLY A 185 -9.45 -2.83 -4.07
C GLY A 185 -10.32 -2.32 -5.22
N ILE A 186 -11.04 -3.22 -5.89
CA ILE A 186 -12.00 -2.85 -6.95
C ILE A 186 -13.18 -2.08 -6.34
N LEU A 187 -13.71 -2.51 -5.20
CA LEU A 187 -14.80 -1.83 -4.50
C LEU A 187 -14.42 -0.40 -4.15
N LEU A 188 -13.21 -0.18 -3.60
CA LEU A 188 -12.69 1.13 -3.29
C LEU A 188 -12.58 2.00 -4.55
N GLY A 189 -12.00 1.48 -5.62
CA GLY A 189 -11.89 2.18 -6.90
C GLY A 189 -13.24 2.58 -7.47
N LEU A 190 -14.21 1.67 -7.48
CA LEU A 190 -15.58 1.95 -7.95
C LEU A 190 -16.28 2.99 -7.06
N ALA A 191 -16.14 2.91 -5.75
CA ALA A 191 -16.72 3.87 -4.81
C ALA A 191 -16.14 5.28 -5.04
N LEU A 192 -14.81 5.39 -5.26
CA LEU A 192 -14.17 6.65 -5.64
C LEU A 192 -14.65 7.16 -7.01
N MET A 193 -14.88 6.29 -7.98
CA MET A 193 -15.44 6.67 -9.28
C MET A 193 -16.87 7.20 -9.13
N VAL A 194 -17.70 6.61 -8.29
CA VAL A 194 -19.08 7.07 -8.05
C VAL A 194 -19.05 8.48 -7.47
N ILE A 195 -18.28 8.75 -6.42
CA ILE A 195 -18.22 10.08 -5.81
C ILE A 195 -17.60 11.13 -6.75
N ALA A 196 -16.56 10.74 -7.50
CA ALA A 196 -15.95 11.63 -8.51
C ALA A 196 -16.96 11.97 -9.62
N GLY A 197 -17.76 11.01 -10.07
CA GLY A 197 -18.82 11.20 -11.05
C GLY A 197 -19.94 12.12 -10.55
N ILE A 198 -20.40 11.93 -9.31
CA ILE A 198 -21.40 12.80 -8.68
C ILE A 198 -20.91 14.25 -8.63
N ILE A 199 -19.67 14.47 -8.20
CA ILE A 199 -19.08 15.81 -8.13
C ILE A 199 -18.92 16.39 -9.53
N ALA A 200 -18.49 15.58 -10.52
CA ALA A 200 -18.32 16.03 -11.90
C ALA A 200 -19.63 16.48 -12.53
N VAL A 201 -20.71 15.73 -12.31
CA VAL A 201 -22.07 16.13 -12.78
C VAL A 201 -22.52 17.43 -12.12
N ARG A 202 -22.35 17.54 -10.78
CA ARG A 202 -22.76 18.75 -10.05
C ARG A 202 -21.99 20.00 -10.46
N ARG A 203 -20.71 19.85 -10.83
CA ARG A 203 -19.84 20.95 -11.29
C ARG A 203 -19.92 21.21 -12.79
N GLY A 204 -20.66 20.39 -13.56
CA GLY A 204 -20.81 20.56 -14.99
C GLY A 204 -19.55 20.36 -15.79
N TYR A 205 -18.64 19.46 -15.35
CA TYR A 205 -17.40 19.20 -16.08
C TYR A 205 -17.67 18.66 -17.48
N PRO A 206 -16.85 19.05 -18.47
CA PRO A 206 -17.09 18.69 -19.86
C PRO A 206 -17.05 17.16 -20.07
N LYS A 207 -17.88 16.69 -21.00
CA LYS A 207 -17.77 15.34 -21.52
C LYS A 207 -16.74 15.36 -22.64
N PRO A 208 -15.72 14.51 -22.61
CA PRO A 208 -14.71 14.48 -23.67
C PRO A 208 -15.31 14.00 -25.00
N GLU A 209 -14.65 14.36 -26.06
CA GLU A 209 -14.94 13.80 -27.38
C GLU A 209 -14.74 12.28 -27.39
N ARG A 210 -15.59 11.60 -28.09
CA ARG A 210 -15.52 10.13 -28.20
C ARG A 210 -14.23 9.74 -28.94
N PRO A 211 -13.39 8.87 -28.37
CA PRO A 211 -12.25 8.34 -29.11
C PRO A 211 -12.78 7.60 -30.36
N THR A 212 -12.14 7.82 -31.47
CA THR A 212 -12.45 7.07 -32.70
C THR A 212 -12.18 5.57 -32.50
N LEU A 213 -12.90 4.70 -33.19
CA LEU A 213 -12.67 3.25 -33.10
C LEU A 213 -11.20 2.88 -33.37
N ARG A 214 -10.54 3.62 -34.27
CA ARG A 214 -9.13 3.44 -34.57
C ARG A 214 -8.24 3.81 -33.37
N GLN A 215 -8.52 4.93 -32.71
CA GLN A 215 -7.75 5.36 -31.51
C GLN A 215 -7.97 4.36 -30.36
N ALA A 216 -9.22 3.89 -30.17
CA ALA A 216 -9.53 2.87 -29.19
C ALA A 216 -8.78 1.56 -29.47
N GLY A 217 -8.80 1.09 -30.73
CA GLY A 217 -8.09 -0.12 -31.12
C GLY A 217 -6.57 -0.04 -30.89
N VAL A 218 -5.96 1.08 -31.27
CA VAL A 218 -4.51 1.30 -31.08
C VAL A 218 -4.15 1.33 -29.59
N ALA A 219 -4.91 2.02 -28.75
CA ALA A 219 -4.60 2.12 -27.32
C ALA A 219 -4.81 0.78 -26.59
N ILE A 220 -5.84 0.00 -26.96
CA ILE A 220 -6.03 -1.37 -26.46
C ILE A 220 -4.82 -2.24 -26.86
N TRP A 221 -4.47 -2.23 -28.16
CA TRP A 221 -3.33 -3.01 -28.66
C TRP A 221 -2.01 -2.71 -27.93
N MET A 222 -1.75 -1.41 -27.70
CA MET A 222 -0.56 -0.99 -26.97
C MET A 222 -0.56 -1.33 -25.48
N ALA A 223 -1.73 -1.52 -24.88
CA ALA A 223 -1.88 -1.89 -23.47
C ALA A 223 -1.85 -3.41 -23.25
N ILE A 224 -2.18 -4.21 -24.27
CA ILE A 224 -2.23 -5.68 -24.16
C ILE A 224 -0.97 -6.28 -23.51
N PRO A 225 0.27 -5.92 -23.91
CA PRO A 225 1.46 -6.55 -23.31
C PRO A 225 1.58 -6.25 -21.81
N SER A 226 1.20 -5.02 -21.39
CA SER A 226 1.22 -4.62 -19.97
C SER A 226 0.13 -5.32 -19.15
N ILE A 227 -1.07 -5.49 -19.72
CA ILE A 227 -2.18 -6.22 -19.08
C ILE A 227 -1.85 -7.71 -19.02
N PHE A 228 -1.29 -8.26 -20.09
CA PHE A 228 -0.87 -9.66 -20.14
C PHE A 228 0.17 -9.98 -19.07
N LEU A 229 1.08 -9.04 -18.78
CA LEU A 229 2.04 -9.18 -17.70
C LEU A 229 1.34 -9.38 -16.34
N ILE A 230 0.32 -8.59 -16.03
CA ILE A 230 -0.46 -8.73 -14.79
C ILE A 230 -1.12 -10.12 -14.73
N ILE A 231 -1.75 -10.52 -15.84
CA ILE A 231 -2.42 -11.81 -15.94
C ILE A 231 -1.42 -12.96 -15.80
N LEU A 232 -0.23 -12.86 -16.39
CA LEU A 232 0.82 -13.85 -16.30
C LEU A 232 1.32 -14.05 -14.87
N ILE A 233 1.64 -12.93 -14.19
CA ILE A 233 2.13 -12.95 -12.81
C ILE A 233 1.05 -13.53 -11.89
N MET A 234 -0.14 -12.95 -11.93
CA MET A 234 -1.22 -13.35 -11.04
C MET A 234 -1.77 -14.74 -11.36
N GLY A 235 -1.97 -15.02 -12.64
CA GLY A 235 -2.40 -16.35 -13.08
C GLY A 235 -1.44 -17.46 -12.66
N GLY A 236 -0.14 -17.22 -12.76
CA GLY A 236 0.89 -18.14 -12.33
C GLY A 236 0.93 -18.39 -10.83
N VAL A 237 0.79 -17.31 -10.03
CA VAL A 237 0.74 -17.42 -8.55
C VAL A 237 -0.54 -18.13 -8.09
N LEU A 238 -1.70 -17.74 -8.64
CA LEU A 238 -2.99 -18.29 -8.24
C LEU A 238 -3.21 -19.74 -8.68
N SER A 239 -2.62 -20.14 -9.81
CA SER A 239 -2.64 -21.52 -10.27
C SER A 239 -1.61 -22.42 -9.57
N GLY A 240 -0.74 -21.85 -8.72
CA GLY A 240 0.32 -22.57 -8.03
C GLY A 240 1.50 -22.98 -8.95
N ILE A 241 1.54 -22.45 -10.19
CA ILE A 241 2.65 -22.72 -11.14
C ILE A 241 3.92 -22.00 -10.68
N PHE A 242 3.75 -20.78 -10.14
CA PHE A 242 4.84 -19.94 -9.63
C PHE A 242 4.66 -19.63 -8.16
N THR A 243 5.75 -19.68 -7.42
CA THR A 243 5.83 -19.02 -6.12
C THR A 243 5.82 -17.48 -6.29
N PRO A 244 5.46 -16.69 -5.29
CA PRO A 244 5.55 -15.22 -5.36
C PRO A 244 6.94 -14.72 -5.75
N THR A 245 8.00 -15.40 -5.31
CA THR A 245 9.39 -15.06 -5.64
C THR A 245 9.70 -15.31 -7.11
N GLU A 246 9.32 -16.48 -7.66
CA GLU A 246 9.48 -16.76 -9.08
C GLU A 246 8.66 -15.82 -9.95
N ALA A 247 7.42 -15.52 -9.56
CA ALA A 247 6.56 -14.58 -10.24
C ALA A 247 7.19 -13.18 -10.29
N SER A 248 7.85 -12.75 -9.22
CA SER A 248 8.56 -11.46 -9.16
C SER A 248 9.77 -11.40 -10.10
N ALA A 249 10.52 -12.50 -10.21
CA ALA A 249 11.62 -12.62 -11.18
C ALA A 249 11.11 -12.56 -12.63
N ILE A 250 10.01 -13.27 -12.92
CA ILE A 250 9.32 -13.21 -14.23
C ILE A 250 8.83 -11.78 -14.51
N ALA A 251 8.34 -11.06 -13.50
CA ALA A 251 7.95 -9.66 -13.62
C ALA A 251 9.12 -8.79 -14.08
N VAL A 252 10.32 -8.95 -13.48
CA VAL A 252 11.52 -8.20 -13.87
C VAL A 252 11.91 -8.49 -15.31
N ILE A 253 12.02 -9.78 -15.69
CA ILE A 253 12.41 -10.17 -17.04
C ILE A 253 11.41 -9.62 -18.07
N SER A 254 10.13 -9.77 -17.80
CA SER A 254 9.07 -9.31 -18.70
C SER A 254 9.02 -7.80 -18.82
N THR A 255 9.19 -7.06 -17.72
CA THR A 255 9.21 -5.58 -17.75
C THR A 255 10.45 -5.04 -18.44
N LEU A 256 11.62 -5.67 -18.27
CA LEU A 256 12.82 -5.35 -19.02
C LEU A 256 12.61 -5.58 -20.53
N PHE A 257 12.04 -6.70 -20.91
CA PHE A 257 11.73 -6.97 -22.31
C PHE A 257 10.76 -5.95 -22.90
N LEU A 258 9.69 -5.61 -22.16
CA LEU A 258 8.74 -4.60 -22.61
C LEU A 258 9.40 -3.23 -22.78
N ALA A 259 10.19 -2.81 -21.79
CA ALA A 259 10.76 -1.46 -21.75
C ALA A 259 11.92 -1.27 -22.76
N LEU A 260 12.81 -2.28 -22.89
CA LEU A 260 14.00 -2.19 -23.74
C LEU A 260 13.74 -2.59 -25.20
N VAL A 261 12.95 -3.65 -25.41
CA VAL A 261 12.81 -4.28 -26.74
C VAL A 261 11.52 -3.83 -27.43
N LEU A 262 10.38 -3.98 -26.76
CA LEU A 262 9.07 -3.72 -27.37
C LEU A 262 8.74 -2.24 -27.42
N TYR A 263 8.89 -1.53 -26.31
CA TYR A 263 8.54 -0.11 -26.19
C TYR A 263 9.70 0.82 -26.50
N ARG A 264 10.93 0.36 -26.27
CA ARG A 264 12.18 1.11 -26.50
C ARG A 264 12.20 2.48 -25.83
N GLU A 265 11.58 2.59 -24.66
CA GLU A 265 11.49 3.83 -23.86
C GLU A 265 12.71 3.99 -22.94
N ILE A 266 13.40 2.87 -22.61
CA ILE A 266 14.62 2.84 -21.79
C ILE A 266 15.77 2.35 -22.65
N SER A 267 16.94 2.93 -22.45
CA SER A 267 18.20 2.43 -23.01
C SER A 267 18.98 1.63 -21.96
N VAL A 268 19.93 0.81 -22.41
CA VAL A 268 20.83 0.07 -21.49
C VAL A 268 21.61 1.02 -20.58
N LYS A 269 21.84 2.27 -21.03
CA LYS A 269 22.54 3.30 -20.24
C LYS A 269 21.72 3.81 -19.05
N ASP A 270 20.39 3.68 -19.09
CA ASP A 270 19.50 4.11 -18.02
C ASP A 270 19.38 3.07 -16.90
N LEU A 271 19.70 1.79 -17.21
CA LEU A 271 19.58 0.67 -16.27
C LEU A 271 20.36 0.88 -14.97
N PRO A 272 21.63 1.35 -14.95
CA PRO A 272 22.36 1.53 -13.70
C PRO A 272 21.64 2.47 -12.74
N LYS A 273 20.99 3.53 -13.23
CA LYS A 273 20.20 4.47 -12.42
C LYS A 273 18.97 3.78 -11.83
N ILE A 274 18.21 3.04 -12.66
CA ILE A 274 17.01 2.30 -12.24
C ILE A 274 17.37 1.23 -11.21
N PHE A 275 18.47 0.50 -11.41
CA PHE A 275 18.96 -0.48 -10.45
C PHE A 275 19.35 0.19 -9.12
N LEU A 276 20.07 1.32 -9.17
CA LEU A 276 20.47 2.05 -7.96
C LEU A 276 19.24 2.52 -7.16
N GLU A 277 18.25 3.10 -7.80
CA GLU A 277 16.99 3.51 -7.16
C GLU A 277 16.29 2.32 -6.51
N SER A 278 16.27 1.18 -7.18
CA SER A 278 15.66 -0.05 -6.68
C SER A 278 16.43 -0.64 -5.50
N VAL A 279 17.76 -0.63 -5.55
CA VAL A 279 18.63 -1.12 -4.46
C VAL A 279 18.47 -0.24 -3.21
N ILE A 280 18.44 1.08 -3.35
CA ILE A 280 18.23 2.00 -2.23
C ILE A 280 16.89 1.72 -1.55
N THR A 281 15.81 1.64 -2.34
CA THR A 281 14.47 1.35 -1.80
C THR A 281 14.41 -0.03 -1.13
N THR A 282 15.00 -1.04 -1.75
CA THR A 282 15.08 -2.40 -1.21
C THR A 282 15.85 -2.43 0.10
N ALA A 283 17.00 -1.76 0.18
CA ALA A 283 17.82 -1.74 1.39
C ALA A 283 17.07 -1.11 2.57
N ILE A 284 16.33 -0.02 2.34
CA ILE A 284 15.49 0.61 3.35
C ILE A 284 14.41 -0.36 3.85
N VAL A 285 13.69 -1.01 2.92
CA VAL A 285 12.61 -1.94 3.27
C VAL A 285 13.14 -3.17 4.02
N LEU A 286 14.22 -3.77 3.56
CA LEU A 286 14.81 -4.94 4.24
C LEU A 286 15.33 -4.57 5.64
N LEU A 287 15.99 -3.44 5.79
CA LEU A 287 16.47 -2.99 7.11
C LEU A 287 15.30 -2.70 8.07
N LEU A 288 14.20 -2.13 7.55
CA LEU A 288 12.95 -1.97 8.31
C LEU A 288 12.41 -3.32 8.79
N ILE A 289 12.34 -4.30 7.90
CA ILE A 289 11.85 -5.66 8.22
C ILE A 289 12.72 -6.27 9.32
N GLY A 290 14.03 -6.28 9.14
CA GLY A 290 14.95 -6.84 10.14
C GLY A 290 14.82 -6.18 11.51
N SER A 291 14.79 -4.85 11.56
CA SER A 291 14.62 -4.10 12.82
C SER A 291 13.27 -4.39 13.47
N SER A 292 12.20 -4.47 12.68
CA SER A 292 10.84 -4.73 13.17
C SER A 292 10.68 -6.14 13.73
N MET A 293 11.41 -7.15 13.21
CA MET A 293 11.39 -8.50 13.77
C MET A 293 11.98 -8.52 15.19
N GLY A 294 13.02 -7.72 15.46
CA GLY A 294 13.51 -7.52 16.82
C GLY A 294 12.48 -6.88 17.74
N MET A 295 11.80 -5.82 17.26
CA MET A 295 10.74 -5.14 18.01
C MET A 295 9.54 -6.05 18.26
N SER A 296 9.13 -6.83 17.28
CA SER A 296 8.04 -7.83 17.41
C SER A 296 8.36 -8.85 18.50
N TRP A 297 9.61 -9.34 18.54
CA TRP A 297 10.04 -10.26 19.59
C TRP A 297 10.02 -9.59 20.97
N ALA A 298 10.51 -8.36 21.10
CA ALA A 298 10.49 -7.62 22.37
C ALA A 298 9.05 -7.38 22.85
N MET A 299 8.13 -7.03 21.97
CA MET A 299 6.70 -6.86 22.29
C MET A 299 6.05 -8.16 22.73
N SER A 300 6.34 -9.27 22.04
CA SER A 300 5.81 -10.59 22.40
C SER A 300 6.36 -11.06 23.75
N ASN A 301 7.67 -10.82 24.02
CA ASN A 301 8.30 -11.18 25.29
C ASN A 301 7.80 -10.34 26.47
N ALA A 302 7.31 -9.12 26.20
CA ALA A 302 6.71 -8.23 27.21
C ALA A 302 5.17 -8.35 27.26
N ASP A 303 4.56 -9.38 26.64
CA ASP A 303 3.13 -9.64 26.58
C ASP A 303 2.27 -8.44 26.13
N VAL A 304 2.84 -7.54 25.32
CA VAL A 304 2.17 -6.33 24.84
C VAL A 304 0.82 -6.62 24.16
N PRO A 305 0.67 -7.64 23.28
CA PRO A 305 -0.63 -7.94 22.67
C PRO A 305 -1.73 -8.25 23.70
N PHE A 306 -1.41 -9.03 24.75
CA PHE A 306 -2.38 -9.38 25.80
C PHE A 306 -2.75 -8.16 26.65
N LEU A 307 -1.78 -7.29 26.96
CA LEU A 307 -2.06 -6.04 27.68
C LEU A 307 -2.99 -5.11 26.87
N ILE A 308 -2.80 -5.05 25.56
CA ILE A 308 -3.67 -4.26 24.67
C ILE A 308 -5.07 -4.87 24.63
N LEU A 309 -5.18 -6.22 24.56
CA LEU A 309 -6.46 -6.88 24.59
C LEU A 309 -7.20 -6.61 25.91
N ASP A 310 -6.51 -6.73 27.05
CA ASP A 310 -7.10 -6.44 28.36
C ASP A 310 -7.56 -4.98 28.45
N LEU A 311 -6.74 -4.04 27.95
CA LEU A 311 -7.12 -2.63 27.90
C LEU A 311 -8.36 -2.40 27.03
N LEU A 312 -8.44 -3.02 25.87
CA LEU A 312 -9.60 -2.92 24.98
C LEU A 312 -10.86 -3.55 25.61
N ASN A 313 -10.72 -4.68 26.28
CA ASN A 313 -11.80 -5.35 27.00
C ASN A 313 -12.32 -4.51 28.20
N THR A 314 -11.47 -3.67 28.82
CA THR A 314 -11.96 -2.72 29.84
C THR A 314 -12.88 -1.64 29.26
N ILE A 315 -12.75 -1.35 27.95
CA ILE A 315 -13.57 -0.36 27.25
C ILE A 315 -14.89 -1.01 26.78
N SER A 316 -14.81 -2.22 26.22
CA SER A 316 -15.99 -2.94 25.72
C SER A 316 -15.69 -4.43 25.50
N ASP A 317 -16.65 -5.27 25.85
CA ASP A 317 -16.64 -6.71 25.53
C ASP A 317 -17.20 -6.99 24.11
N ASN A 318 -17.67 -5.97 23.40
CA ASN A 318 -18.26 -6.13 22.07
C ASN A 318 -17.19 -6.10 20.98
N PRO A 319 -16.99 -7.21 20.23
CA PRO A 319 -15.99 -7.27 19.16
C PRO A 319 -16.12 -6.15 18.11
N ILE A 320 -17.36 -5.74 17.81
CA ILE A 320 -17.62 -4.66 16.84
C ILE A 320 -17.00 -3.33 17.31
N ILE A 321 -17.13 -3.01 18.60
CA ILE A 321 -16.58 -1.79 19.19
C ILE A 321 -15.04 -1.88 19.24
N ILE A 322 -14.49 -3.03 19.62
CA ILE A 322 -13.04 -3.24 19.66
C ILE A 322 -12.44 -3.06 18.26
N LEU A 323 -13.04 -3.66 17.23
CA LEU A 323 -12.60 -3.50 15.86
C LEU A 323 -12.69 -2.04 15.36
N LEU A 324 -13.73 -1.31 15.80
CA LEU A 324 -13.85 0.13 15.51
C LEU A 324 -12.70 0.91 16.13
N ILE A 325 -12.37 0.64 17.39
CA ILE A 325 -11.26 1.29 18.10
C ILE A 325 -9.94 0.99 17.40
N ILE A 326 -9.68 -0.27 17.03
CA ILE A 326 -8.48 -0.67 16.28
C ILE A 326 -8.41 0.08 14.95
N ASN A 327 -9.50 0.16 14.19
CA ASN A 327 -9.55 0.93 12.95
C ASN A 327 -9.21 2.42 13.15
N ILE A 328 -9.75 3.04 14.19
CA ILE A 328 -9.44 4.45 14.51
C ILE A 328 -7.96 4.62 14.85
N ILE A 329 -7.41 3.74 15.67
CA ILE A 329 -5.98 3.77 16.03
C ILE A 329 -5.13 3.63 14.77
N LEU A 330 -5.43 2.63 13.91
CA LEU A 330 -4.70 2.41 12.66
C LEU A 330 -4.83 3.59 11.69
N LEU A 331 -6.00 4.22 11.59
CA LEU A 331 -6.17 5.44 10.79
C LEU A 331 -5.28 6.58 11.30
N ILE A 332 -5.26 6.82 12.62
CA ILE A 332 -4.40 7.84 13.23
C ILE A 332 -2.93 7.53 12.94
N ILE A 333 -2.48 6.30 13.17
CA ILE A 333 -1.10 5.87 12.90
C ILE A 333 -0.72 6.11 11.44
N GLY A 334 -1.60 5.72 10.51
CA GLY A 334 -1.39 5.88 9.07
C GLY A 334 -1.23 7.33 8.63
N THR A 335 -1.71 8.33 9.42
CA THR A 335 -1.49 9.74 9.10
C THR A 335 -0.07 10.22 9.35
N PHE A 336 0.66 9.56 10.26
CA PHE A 336 2.03 9.93 10.68
C PHE A 336 3.11 9.04 10.10
N MET A 337 2.78 7.79 9.79
CA MET A 337 3.73 6.77 9.34
C MET A 337 3.41 6.31 7.93
N ASP A 338 4.46 5.97 7.18
CA ASP A 338 4.28 5.29 5.91
C ASP A 338 3.79 3.85 6.10
N MET A 339 3.23 3.27 5.05
CA MET A 339 2.52 2.00 5.08
C MET A 339 3.39 0.83 5.57
N THR A 340 4.61 0.69 5.02
CA THR A 340 5.48 -0.45 5.35
C THR A 340 5.85 -0.51 6.84
N PRO A 341 6.40 0.55 7.46
CA PRO A 341 6.69 0.52 8.89
C PRO A 341 5.44 0.35 9.75
N ALA A 342 4.30 0.93 9.36
CA ALA A 342 3.06 0.75 10.12
C ALA A 342 2.61 -0.72 10.12
N VAL A 343 2.61 -1.40 8.98
CA VAL A 343 2.29 -2.83 8.89
C VAL A 343 3.26 -3.67 9.72
N LEU A 344 4.56 -3.39 9.64
CA LEU A 344 5.59 -4.13 10.36
C LEU A 344 5.48 -4.03 11.88
N ILE A 345 5.11 -2.86 12.41
CA ILE A 345 5.03 -2.60 13.84
C ILE A 345 3.69 -3.07 14.41
N PHE A 346 2.59 -2.73 13.74
CA PHE A 346 1.26 -2.88 14.32
C PHE A 346 0.58 -4.22 14.00
N THR A 347 1.04 -4.96 12.98
CA THR A 347 0.53 -6.32 12.75
C THR A 347 0.82 -7.25 13.93
N PRO A 348 2.04 -7.36 14.46
CA PRO A 348 2.31 -8.22 15.62
C PRO A 348 1.55 -7.80 16.89
N ILE A 349 1.15 -6.54 16.98
CA ILE A 349 0.37 -6.01 18.12
C ILE A 349 -1.11 -6.40 18.00
N PHE A 350 -1.72 -6.10 16.86
CA PHE A 350 -3.17 -6.23 16.72
C PHE A 350 -3.63 -7.59 16.18
N LEU A 351 -2.78 -8.31 15.43
CA LEU A 351 -3.17 -9.61 14.87
C LEU A 351 -3.56 -10.64 15.94
N PRO A 352 -2.80 -10.82 17.04
CA PRO A 352 -3.24 -11.71 18.13
C PRO A 352 -4.58 -11.29 18.74
N VAL A 353 -4.77 -9.98 18.94
CA VAL A 353 -6.02 -9.42 19.51
C VAL A 353 -7.22 -9.74 18.61
N VAL A 354 -7.12 -9.47 17.31
CA VAL A 354 -8.26 -9.69 16.39
C VAL A 354 -8.51 -11.17 16.11
N THR A 355 -7.49 -12.03 16.18
CA THR A 355 -7.66 -13.47 16.03
C THR A 355 -8.38 -14.06 17.23
N GLU A 356 -8.15 -13.58 18.44
CA GLU A 356 -8.93 -13.95 19.63
C GLU A 356 -10.41 -13.53 19.51
N LEU A 357 -10.68 -12.43 18.81
CA LEU A 357 -12.05 -12.00 18.47
C LEU A 357 -12.67 -12.81 17.32
N GLY A 358 -11.95 -13.80 16.78
CA GLY A 358 -12.41 -14.68 15.69
C GLY A 358 -12.22 -14.11 14.28
N MET A 359 -11.41 -13.03 14.10
CA MET A 359 -11.10 -12.49 12.79
C MET A 359 -10.00 -13.33 12.12
N ASP A 360 -10.23 -13.66 10.86
CA ASP A 360 -9.23 -14.39 10.04
C ASP A 360 -7.99 -13.51 9.77
N PRO A 361 -6.76 -14.04 9.88
CA PRO A 361 -5.53 -13.28 9.58
C PRO A 361 -5.48 -12.70 8.17
N ILE A 362 -6.01 -13.39 7.16
CA ILE A 362 -6.08 -12.89 5.78
C ILE A 362 -6.99 -11.65 5.73
N HIS A 363 -8.15 -11.75 6.36
CA HIS A 363 -9.12 -10.66 6.41
C HIS A 363 -8.54 -9.44 7.13
N PHE A 364 -7.89 -9.64 8.29
CA PHE A 364 -7.24 -8.54 9.02
C PHE A 364 -6.14 -7.87 8.20
N GLY A 365 -5.36 -8.63 7.42
CA GLY A 365 -4.36 -8.08 6.51
C GLY A 365 -4.94 -7.07 5.52
N ILE A 366 -6.09 -7.38 4.95
CA ILE A 366 -6.79 -6.47 4.04
C ILE A 366 -7.32 -5.23 4.77
N VAL A 367 -7.93 -5.41 5.95
CA VAL A 367 -8.39 -4.30 6.80
C VAL A 367 -7.23 -3.39 7.19
N MET A 368 -6.09 -3.94 7.59
CA MET A 368 -4.88 -3.21 7.93
C MET A 368 -4.36 -2.37 6.76
N VAL A 369 -4.19 -2.99 5.59
CA VAL A 369 -3.71 -2.29 4.39
C VAL A 369 -4.69 -1.21 3.96
N LEU A 370 -6.00 -1.45 4.03
CA LEU A 370 -7.01 -0.45 3.69
C LEU A 370 -6.99 0.75 4.65
N ASN A 371 -6.81 0.51 5.97
CA ASN A 371 -6.59 1.59 6.94
C ASN A 371 -5.39 2.46 6.57
N MET A 372 -4.26 1.81 6.25
CA MET A 372 -3.04 2.53 5.85
C MET A 372 -3.23 3.30 4.54
N CYS A 373 -3.97 2.75 3.57
CA CYS A 373 -4.33 3.45 2.33
C CYS A 373 -5.05 4.77 2.58
N ILE A 374 -5.94 4.82 3.57
CA ILE A 374 -6.62 6.06 3.98
C ILE A 374 -5.66 6.98 4.72
N GLY A 375 -4.88 6.43 5.64
CA GLY A 375 -3.94 7.17 6.47
C GLY A 375 -2.92 7.96 5.64
N ILE A 376 -2.25 7.33 4.68
CA ILE A 376 -1.24 7.99 3.82
C ILE A 376 -1.80 9.10 2.91
N CYS A 377 -3.11 9.21 2.79
CA CYS A 377 -3.80 10.30 2.11
C CYS A 377 -4.27 11.41 3.07
N THR A 378 -4.16 11.20 4.38
CA THR A 378 -4.80 12.02 5.40
C THR A 378 -3.76 12.92 6.10
N PRO A 379 -4.07 14.23 6.36
CA PRO A 379 -3.20 15.09 7.16
C PRO A 379 -3.03 14.51 8.59
N PRO A 380 -1.92 14.84 9.31
CA PRO A 380 -0.98 15.93 9.06
C PRO A 380 0.19 15.58 8.14
N VAL A 381 0.62 14.32 8.06
CA VAL A 381 1.79 13.96 7.24
C VAL A 381 1.36 13.44 5.88
N GLY A 382 0.61 12.33 5.77
CA GLY A 382 0.08 11.78 4.53
C GLY A 382 1.02 11.80 3.33
N SER A 383 1.90 10.80 3.20
CA SER A 383 2.96 10.80 2.16
C SER A 383 2.43 11.00 0.73
N VAL A 384 1.29 10.38 0.41
CA VAL A 384 0.63 10.54 -0.90
C VAL A 384 0.01 11.93 -1.06
N LEU A 385 -0.53 12.50 0.01
CA LEU A 385 -1.09 13.86 0.00
C LEU A 385 -0.01 14.89 -0.34
N PHE A 386 1.18 14.78 0.28
CA PHE A 386 2.30 15.67 -0.02
C PHE A 386 2.78 15.55 -1.46
N VAL A 387 2.85 14.34 -2.00
CA VAL A 387 3.20 14.12 -3.41
C VAL A 387 2.17 14.75 -4.34
N GLY A 388 0.87 14.59 -4.04
CA GLY A 388 -0.20 15.25 -4.79
C GLY A 388 -0.09 16.77 -4.77
N CYS A 389 0.21 17.36 -3.60
CA CYS A 389 0.48 18.79 -3.44
C CYS A 389 1.69 19.25 -4.27
N SER A 390 2.78 18.48 -4.25
CA SER A 390 4.00 18.79 -5.00
C SER A 390 3.76 18.77 -6.50
N VAL A 391 3.06 17.75 -7.01
CA VAL A 391 2.74 17.60 -8.44
C VAL A 391 1.82 18.73 -8.93
N SER A 392 0.79 19.05 -8.15
CA SER A 392 -0.17 20.10 -8.51
C SER A 392 0.29 21.52 -8.18
N LYS A 393 1.38 21.65 -7.41
CA LYS A 393 1.87 22.93 -6.87
C LYS A 393 0.82 23.69 -6.04
N LEU A 394 -0.08 22.95 -5.41
CA LEU A 394 -1.11 23.49 -4.53
C LEU A 394 -0.77 23.27 -3.05
N PRO A 395 -1.07 24.23 -2.17
CA PRO A 395 -0.90 24.03 -0.74
C PRO A 395 -1.98 23.08 -0.19
N ILE A 396 -1.64 22.34 0.86
CA ILE A 396 -2.49 21.30 1.49
C ILE A 396 -3.89 21.84 1.86
N ASN A 397 -3.96 23.04 2.41
CA ASN A 397 -5.22 23.66 2.85
C ASN A 397 -6.28 23.80 1.74
N LYS A 398 -5.86 23.93 0.48
CA LYS A 398 -6.77 23.97 -0.67
C LYS A 398 -7.28 22.58 -1.06
N ILE A 399 -6.55 21.52 -0.74
CA ILE A 399 -6.86 20.15 -1.14
C ILE A 399 -7.74 19.45 -0.10
N ILE A 400 -7.63 19.78 1.20
CA ILE A 400 -8.37 19.11 2.27
C ILE A 400 -9.89 19.14 2.01
N LYS A 401 -10.46 20.31 1.68
CA LYS A 401 -11.90 20.43 1.46
C LYS A 401 -12.42 19.57 0.30
N PRO A 402 -11.79 19.54 -0.89
CA PRO A 402 -12.11 18.58 -1.95
C PRO A 402 -11.89 17.12 -1.58
N MET A 403 -11.00 16.80 -0.64
CA MET A 403 -10.74 15.42 -0.18
C MET A 403 -11.85 14.88 0.72
N LEU A 404 -12.60 15.71 1.45
CA LEU A 404 -13.60 15.26 2.43
C LEU A 404 -14.60 14.23 1.87
N PRO A 405 -15.22 14.42 0.69
CA PRO A 405 -16.11 13.40 0.13
C PRO A 405 -15.42 12.07 -0.16
N PHE A 406 -14.15 12.11 -0.58
CA PHE A 406 -13.36 10.91 -0.84
C PHE A 406 -13.03 10.19 0.46
N TYR A 407 -12.62 10.90 1.53
CA TYR A 407 -12.42 10.30 2.86
C TYR A 407 -13.68 9.61 3.37
N ALA A 408 -14.85 10.26 3.25
CA ALA A 408 -16.11 9.67 3.68
C ALA A 408 -16.39 8.34 2.98
N VAL A 409 -16.15 8.28 1.66
CA VAL A 409 -16.33 7.05 0.88
C VAL A 409 -15.28 6.00 1.23
N MET A 410 -14.01 6.39 1.41
CA MET A 410 -12.94 5.47 1.81
C MET A 410 -13.21 4.85 3.18
N VAL A 411 -13.65 5.65 4.16
CA VAL A 411 -14.02 5.19 5.51
C VAL A 411 -15.27 4.29 5.45
N LEU A 412 -16.24 4.60 4.59
CA LEU A 412 -17.40 3.73 4.36
C LEU A 412 -16.97 2.35 3.83
N VAL A 413 -16.10 2.32 2.82
CA VAL A 413 -15.57 1.06 2.28
C VAL A 413 -14.76 0.31 3.34
N LEU A 414 -13.96 1.00 4.17
CA LEU A 414 -13.25 0.39 5.29
C LEU A 414 -14.23 -0.27 6.26
N ALA A 415 -15.30 0.43 6.66
CA ALA A 415 -16.32 -0.13 7.54
C ALA A 415 -17.00 -1.36 6.90
N MET A 416 -17.36 -1.28 5.62
CA MET A 416 -17.93 -2.43 4.90
C MET A 416 -16.97 -3.62 4.89
N VAL A 417 -15.69 -3.40 4.58
CA VAL A 417 -14.69 -4.48 4.54
C VAL A 417 -14.46 -5.04 5.94
N THR A 418 -14.36 -4.20 6.98
CA THR A 418 -14.12 -4.65 8.36
C THR A 418 -15.25 -5.54 8.90
N TYR A 419 -16.50 -5.14 8.67
CA TYR A 419 -17.67 -5.83 9.27
C TYR A 419 -18.34 -6.85 8.35
N ILE A 420 -17.94 -6.92 7.08
CA ILE A 420 -18.47 -7.91 6.13
C ILE A 420 -17.29 -8.74 5.58
N PRO A 421 -16.86 -9.80 6.33
CA PRO A 421 -15.70 -10.62 5.94
C PRO A 421 -15.81 -11.21 4.53
N GLN A 422 -17.01 -11.43 4.03
CA GLN A 422 -17.26 -11.96 2.69
C GLN A 422 -16.64 -11.08 1.59
N ILE A 423 -16.52 -9.77 1.80
CA ILE A 423 -15.95 -8.86 0.79
C ILE A 423 -14.48 -9.21 0.51
N SER A 424 -13.71 -9.59 1.52
CA SER A 424 -12.31 -9.99 1.36
C SER A 424 -12.14 -11.51 1.21
N MET A 425 -12.96 -12.32 1.91
CA MET A 425 -12.78 -13.76 2.02
C MET A 425 -13.54 -14.58 0.99
N ALA A 426 -14.49 -13.99 0.24
CA ALA A 426 -15.28 -14.74 -0.74
C ALA A 426 -14.40 -15.37 -1.83
N LEU A 427 -13.46 -14.62 -2.37
CA LEU A 427 -12.59 -15.09 -3.46
C LEU A 427 -11.55 -16.12 -2.96
N PRO A 428 -10.83 -15.91 -1.84
CA PRO A 428 -9.98 -16.95 -1.26
C PRO A 428 -10.73 -18.24 -0.99
N ARG A 429 -11.87 -18.19 -0.30
CA ARG A 429 -12.67 -19.39 0.02
C ARG A 429 -13.20 -20.11 -1.21
N ALA A 430 -13.60 -19.39 -2.24
CA ALA A 430 -14.08 -19.99 -3.50
C ALA A 430 -12.97 -20.75 -4.25
N LEU A 431 -11.70 -20.41 -4.00
CA LEU A 431 -10.53 -21.05 -4.62
C LEU A 431 -9.78 -22.00 -3.67
N GLY A 432 -10.35 -22.31 -2.49
CA GLY A 432 -9.85 -23.34 -1.58
C GLY A 432 -8.77 -22.87 -0.59
N TYR A 433 -8.69 -21.57 -0.32
CA TYR A 433 -7.82 -20.99 0.70
C TYR A 433 -8.60 -20.68 1.98
#